data_42de805dc30da0a0898a1c7a2fc9c90a
#
_entry.id   42de805dc30da0a0898a1c7a2fc9c90a
#
_cell.length_a   1.000
_cell.length_b   1.000
_cell.length_c   1.000
_cell.angle_alpha   90.00
_cell.angle_beta   90.00
_cell.angle_gamma   90.00
#
_symmetry.space_group_name_H-M   'P 1'
#
loop_
_entity.id
_entity.type
_entity.pdbx_description
1 polymer ?
#
loop_
_entity_poly.entity_id
_entity_poly.type
_entity_poly.pdbx_seq_one_letter_code
_entity_poly.pdbx_strand_id
1 'polypeptide(L)'
;IDVKSPQRGDVMVFRYPEDPSLDYIKRVVGLPGDTVAYQNKRLSINGQPVETTKIFDYHHPERLYYSEQYVARIGDVEYRYLNDSDAPALIPDATRFPYRDNCTYNAAGVICKVPAGHYFMMGDNRDNSRDSRFWGFVPEQNIVGKAFFIWLNLSSPSRIGSFK
;
A
#
# COMPACT_ATOMS: atom_id res chain seq x y z
N ILE A 1 19.84 -5.82 -15.58
CA ILE A 1 18.51 -6.41 -15.39
C ILE A 1 17.47 -5.33 -15.62
N ASP A 2 16.70 -5.48 -16.66
CA ASP A 2 15.57 -4.60 -16.89
C ASP A 2 14.54 -4.84 -15.78
N VAL A 3 14.52 -3.93 -14.82
CA VAL A 3 13.46 -3.92 -13.83
C VAL A 3 12.23 -3.40 -14.56
N LYS A 4 11.29 -4.27 -14.87
CA LYS A 4 10.02 -3.84 -15.44
C LYS A 4 9.36 -2.85 -14.50
N SER A 5 8.72 -1.83 -15.06
CA SER A 5 7.96 -0.86 -14.28
C SER A 5 6.96 -1.57 -13.39
N PRO A 6 6.77 -1.11 -12.15
CA PRO A 6 5.75 -1.69 -11.26
C PRO A 6 4.37 -1.66 -11.89
N GLN A 7 3.62 -2.74 -11.70
CA GLN A 7 2.23 -2.86 -12.13
C GLN A 7 1.32 -2.82 -10.91
N ARG A 8 0.05 -2.45 -11.11
CA ARG A 8 -0.93 -2.50 -10.03
C ARG A 8 -1.03 -3.91 -9.46
N GLY A 9 -0.97 -4.02 -8.15
CA GLY A 9 -1.00 -5.30 -7.43
C GLY A 9 0.36 -5.88 -7.11
N ASP A 10 1.43 -5.40 -7.73
CA ASP A 10 2.78 -5.88 -7.43
C ASP A 10 3.20 -5.51 -6.01
N VAL A 11 3.86 -6.45 -5.33
CA VAL A 11 4.53 -6.15 -4.06
C VAL A 11 5.95 -5.73 -4.38
N MET A 12 6.31 -4.54 -3.94
CA MET A 12 7.59 -3.91 -4.27
C MET A 12 8.41 -3.62 -3.03
N VAL A 13 9.72 -3.78 -3.18
CA VAL A 13 10.70 -3.24 -2.23
C VAL A 13 11.11 -1.86 -2.73
N PHE A 14 11.09 -0.88 -1.85
CA PHE A 14 11.46 0.49 -2.19
C PHE A 14 12.12 1.17 -1.00
N ARG A 15 12.88 2.22 -1.30
CA ARG A 15 13.47 3.06 -0.26
C ARG A 15 12.43 4.01 0.27
N TYR A 16 12.30 4.03 1.60
CA TYR A 16 11.32 4.86 2.27
C TYR A 16 11.58 6.35 1.96
N PRO A 17 10.60 7.08 1.43
CA PRO A 17 10.86 8.47 0.99
C PRO A 17 11.31 9.42 2.10
N GLU A 18 10.86 9.24 3.33
CA GLU A 18 11.25 10.10 4.46
C GLU A 18 12.60 9.72 5.07
N ASP A 19 13.07 8.49 4.82
CA ASP A 19 14.37 8.01 5.26
C ASP A 19 14.87 6.92 4.29
N PRO A 20 15.57 7.32 3.21
CA PRO A 20 16.01 6.36 2.19
C PRO A 20 17.03 5.32 2.64
N SER A 21 17.53 5.40 3.86
CA SER A 21 18.36 4.34 4.45
C SER A 21 17.55 3.10 4.82
N LEU A 22 16.21 3.22 4.86
CA LEU A 22 15.30 2.12 5.20
C LEU A 22 14.60 1.61 3.94
N ASP A 23 14.50 0.31 3.83
CA ASP A 23 13.73 -0.36 2.78
C ASP A 23 12.37 -0.78 3.34
N TYR A 24 11.32 -0.52 2.57
CA TYR A 24 9.96 -0.91 2.88
C TYR A 24 9.45 -1.88 1.83
N ILE A 25 8.50 -2.72 2.22
CA ILE A 25 7.77 -3.61 1.30
C ILE A 25 6.30 -3.29 1.41
N LYS A 26 5.70 -2.87 0.31
CA LYS A 26 4.26 -2.59 0.23
C LYS A 26 3.75 -2.98 -1.16
N ARG A 27 2.43 -3.01 -1.29
CA ARG A 27 1.78 -3.32 -2.57
C ARG A 27 1.49 -2.04 -3.34
N VAL A 28 1.80 -2.05 -4.64
CA VAL A 28 1.44 -0.95 -5.55
C VAL A 28 -0.06 -0.99 -5.81
N VAL A 29 -0.76 0.07 -5.46
CA VAL A 29 -2.19 0.21 -5.77
C VAL A 29 -2.46 1.33 -6.75
N GLY A 30 -1.55 2.28 -6.90
CA GLY A 30 -1.69 3.37 -7.86
C GLY A 30 -0.43 3.58 -8.67
N LEU A 31 -0.60 3.69 -9.98
CA LEU A 31 0.44 4.04 -10.96
C LEU A 31 0.44 5.55 -11.21
N PRO A 32 1.51 6.10 -11.83
CA PRO A 32 1.53 7.51 -12.20
C PRO A 32 0.27 7.89 -12.98
N GLY A 33 -0.40 8.97 -12.57
CA GLY A 33 -1.62 9.45 -13.19
C GLY A 33 -2.92 8.84 -12.67
N ASP A 34 -2.86 7.79 -11.87
CA ASP A 34 -4.05 7.18 -11.28
C ASP A 34 -4.65 8.07 -10.19
N THR A 35 -5.97 8.03 -10.07
CA THR A 35 -6.67 8.55 -8.90
C THR A 35 -6.97 7.38 -7.98
N VAL A 36 -6.36 7.40 -6.80
CA VAL A 36 -6.55 6.38 -5.77
C VAL A 36 -7.45 6.95 -4.68
N ALA A 37 -8.54 6.27 -4.40
CA ALA A 37 -9.45 6.65 -3.32
C ALA A 37 -9.53 5.52 -2.30
N TYR A 38 -9.31 5.86 -1.02
CA TYR A 38 -9.54 4.95 0.08
C TYR A 38 -10.57 5.62 1.00
N GLN A 39 -11.83 5.29 0.76
CA GLN A 39 -12.98 5.93 1.40
C GLN A 39 -13.82 4.87 2.08
N ASN A 40 -14.15 5.08 3.34
CA ASN A 40 -14.88 4.12 4.17
C ASN A 40 -14.23 2.73 4.15
N LYS A 41 -12.90 2.73 4.16
CA LYS A 41 -12.06 1.53 4.16
C LYS A 41 -12.21 0.66 2.91
N ARG A 42 -12.57 1.30 1.80
CA ARG A 42 -12.67 0.64 0.49
C ARG A 42 -11.79 1.35 -0.53
N LEU A 43 -11.07 0.57 -1.30
CA LEU A 43 -10.15 1.06 -2.32
C LEU A 43 -10.86 1.17 -3.66
N SER A 44 -10.68 2.32 -4.33
CA SER A 44 -11.08 2.53 -5.73
C SER A 44 -9.91 3.09 -6.50
N ILE A 45 -9.80 2.71 -7.76
CA ILE A 45 -8.75 3.18 -8.66
C ILE A 45 -9.44 3.74 -9.90
N ASN A 46 -9.20 5.01 -10.21
CA ASN A 46 -9.80 5.71 -11.35
C ASN A 46 -11.34 5.61 -11.35
N GLY A 47 -11.94 5.71 -10.17
CA GLY A 47 -13.39 5.66 -10.01
C GLY A 47 -13.98 4.25 -10.00
N GLN A 48 -13.18 3.22 -10.15
CA GLN A 48 -13.65 1.84 -10.15
C GLN A 48 -13.32 1.18 -8.81
N PRO A 49 -14.32 0.72 -8.06
CA PRO A 49 -14.06 -0.04 -6.84
C PRO A 49 -13.26 -1.30 -7.15
N VAL A 50 -12.27 -1.57 -6.32
CA VAL A 50 -11.53 -2.84 -6.41
C VAL A 50 -12.47 -3.97 -5.99
N GLU A 51 -12.53 -5.02 -6.81
CA GLU A 51 -13.35 -6.19 -6.52
C GLU A 51 -12.84 -6.87 -5.26
N THR A 52 -13.73 -7.06 -4.28
CA THR A 52 -13.38 -7.67 -3.00
C THR A 52 -14.44 -8.69 -2.58
N THR A 53 -13.98 -9.76 -1.93
CA THR A 53 -14.85 -10.78 -1.35
C THR A 53 -14.40 -11.01 0.09
N LYS A 54 -15.34 -10.87 1.04
CA LYS A 54 -15.06 -11.18 2.43
C LYS A 54 -14.95 -12.69 2.61
N ILE A 55 -13.92 -13.14 3.29
CA ILE A 55 -13.71 -14.53 3.64
C ILE A 55 -13.66 -14.69 5.17
N PHE A 56 -13.19 -15.82 5.67
CA PHE A 56 -13.10 -16.06 7.10
C PHE A 56 -12.17 -15.05 7.79
N ASP A 57 -12.46 -14.75 9.05
CA ASP A 57 -11.64 -13.85 9.84
C ASP A 57 -10.23 -14.42 10.01
N TYR A 58 -9.25 -13.52 10.00
CA TYR A 58 -7.86 -13.88 10.20
C TYR A 58 -7.53 -13.82 11.70
N HIS A 59 -7.05 -14.94 12.25
CA HIS A 59 -6.58 -14.99 13.62
C HIS A 59 -5.09 -14.67 13.66
N HIS A 60 -4.72 -13.62 14.39
CA HIS A 60 -3.32 -13.22 14.52
C HIS A 60 -2.59 -14.20 15.44
N PRO A 61 -1.51 -14.87 14.96
CA PRO A 61 -0.87 -15.93 15.75
C PRO A 61 -0.30 -15.48 17.10
N GLU A 62 0.16 -14.23 17.16
CA GLU A 62 0.83 -13.69 18.35
C GLU A 62 -0.08 -12.82 19.21
N ARG A 63 -1.33 -12.66 18.83
CA ARG A 63 -2.29 -11.80 19.52
C ARG A 63 -3.64 -12.50 19.59
N LEU A 64 -4.38 -12.26 20.67
CA LEU A 64 -5.70 -12.86 20.87
C LEU A 64 -6.79 -12.00 20.24
N TYR A 65 -6.65 -11.67 18.94
CA TYR A 65 -7.69 -10.96 18.23
C TYR A 65 -7.77 -11.41 16.78
N TYR A 66 -8.89 -11.07 16.15
CA TYR A 66 -9.19 -11.39 14.77
C TYR A 66 -9.35 -10.12 13.96
N SER A 67 -8.89 -10.16 12.72
CA SER A 67 -9.18 -9.11 11.73
C SER A 67 -10.14 -9.66 10.67
N GLU A 68 -10.98 -8.81 10.12
CA GLU A 68 -11.72 -9.17 8.93
C GLU A 68 -10.76 -9.36 7.77
N GLN A 69 -11.00 -10.40 6.99
CA GLN A 69 -10.13 -10.76 5.88
C GLN A 69 -10.92 -10.75 4.57
N TYR A 70 -10.29 -10.19 3.55
CA TYR A 70 -10.86 -10.06 2.22
C TYR A 70 -9.89 -10.57 1.18
N VAL A 71 -10.44 -11.08 0.07
CA VAL A 71 -9.70 -11.33 -1.14
C VAL A 71 -10.02 -10.19 -2.09
N ALA A 72 -8.99 -9.56 -2.65
CA ALA A 72 -9.13 -8.48 -3.63
C ALA A 72 -8.51 -8.90 -4.95
N ARG A 73 -9.02 -8.32 -6.04
CA ARG A 73 -8.47 -8.52 -7.37
C ARG A 73 -8.20 -7.17 -8.03
N ILE A 74 -6.96 -6.97 -8.43
CA ILE A 74 -6.54 -5.83 -9.25
C ILE A 74 -5.92 -6.39 -10.52
N GLY A 75 -6.61 -6.22 -11.67
CA GLY A 75 -6.16 -6.84 -12.92
C GLY A 75 -6.09 -8.35 -12.78
N ASP A 76 -4.91 -8.90 -13.04
CA ASP A 76 -4.66 -10.34 -12.92
C ASP A 76 -4.12 -10.76 -11.56
N VAL A 77 -3.97 -9.80 -10.64
CA VAL A 77 -3.40 -10.07 -9.31
C VAL A 77 -4.52 -10.24 -8.29
N GLU A 78 -4.51 -11.37 -7.62
CA GLU A 78 -5.39 -11.66 -6.48
C GLU A 78 -4.54 -11.65 -5.22
N TYR A 79 -5.04 -10.97 -4.17
CA TYR A 79 -4.32 -10.88 -2.90
C TYR A 79 -5.31 -10.76 -1.75
N ARG A 80 -4.82 -11.02 -0.54
CA ARG A 80 -5.63 -10.89 0.67
C ARG A 80 -5.23 -9.64 1.42
N TYR A 81 -6.22 -8.99 2.04
CA TYR A 81 -5.95 -7.87 2.93
C TYR A 81 -6.82 -7.96 4.18
N LEU A 82 -6.39 -7.25 5.23
CA LEU A 82 -7.05 -7.28 6.53
C LEU A 82 -7.57 -5.90 6.89
N ASN A 83 -8.76 -5.88 7.49
CA ASN A 83 -9.34 -4.70 8.13
C ASN A 83 -9.70 -5.04 9.57
N ASP A 84 -9.44 -4.08 10.45
CA ASP A 84 -9.94 -4.15 11.82
C ASP A 84 -11.26 -3.38 11.87
N SER A 85 -12.35 -4.05 12.22
CA SER A 85 -13.70 -3.48 12.12
C SER A 85 -13.91 -2.28 13.06
N ASP A 86 -13.15 -2.19 14.14
CA ASP A 86 -13.20 -1.10 15.11
C ASP A 86 -12.29 0.09 14.76
N ALA A 87 -11.44 -0.05 13.74
CA ALA A 87 -10.57 1.03 13.31
C ALA A 87 -11.31 2.03 12.43
N PRO A 88 -11.12 3.34 12.64
CA PRO A 88 -11.84 4.35 11.88
C PRO A 88 -11.38 4.46 10.43
N ALA A 89 -12.25 4.99 9.59
CA ALA A 89 -11.91 5.29 8.19
C ALA A 89 -11.05 6.54 8.06
N LEU A 90 -11.17 7.48 8.99
CA LEU A 90 -10.38 8.69 9.02
C LEU A 90 -8.88 8.36 9.09
N ILE A 91 -8.09 9.02 8.26
CA ILE A 91 -6.63 8.90 8.30
C ILE A 91 -6.09 10.02 9.18
N PRO A 92 -5.70 9.74 10.42
CA PRO A 92 -5.14 10.77 11.31
C PRO A 92 -3.69 11.05 10.91
N ASP A 93 -3.22 12.23 11.26
CA ASP A 93 -1.80 12.61 11.20
C ASP A 93 -1.16 12.46 9.82
N ALA A 94 -1.96 12.68 8.77
CA ALA A 94 -1.39 12.78 7.44
C ALA A 94 -0.46 13.99 7.42
N THR A 95 0.84 13.73 7.43
CA THR A 95 1.87 14.76 7.51
C THR A 95 2.02 15.49 6.18
N ARG A 96 2.81 16.55 6.17
CA ARG A 96 3.19 17.21 4.93
C ARG A 96 4.17 16.31 4.19
N PHE A 97 3.91 16.14 2.90
CA PHE A 97 4.79 15.36 2.02
C PHE A 97 4.76 16.00 0.62
N PRO A 98 5.76 15.70 -0.23
CA PRO A 98 5.75 16.21 -1.60
C PRO A 98 4.46 15.84 -2.34
N TYR A 99 3.89 16.79 -3.07
CA TYR A 99 2.62 16.66 -3.79
C TYR A 99 1.41 16.44 -2.88
N ARG A 100 1.48 16.90 -1.62
CA ARG A 100 0.37 16.78 -0.66
C ARG A 100 -0.93 17.36 -1.21
N ASP A 101 -0.85 18.41 -2.04
CA ASP A 101 -2.02 19.06 -2.63
C ASP A 101 -2.74 18.18 -3.67
N ASN A 102 -2.12 17.08 -4.11
CA ASN A 102 -2.77 16.10 -4.95
C ASN A 102 -3.76 15.22 -4.16
N CYS A 103 -3.77 15.35 -2.84
CA CYS A 103 -4.61 14.53 -1.97
C CYS A 103 -5.64 15.38 -1.23
N THR A 104 -6.85 14.83 -1.10
CA THR A 104 -7.92 15.37 -0.28
C THR A 104 -8.20 14.40 0.85
N TYR A 105 -8.11 14.87 2.09
CA TYR A 105 -8.41 14.09 3.28
C TYR A 105 -9.76 14.52 3.85
N ASN A 106 -10.57 13.55 4.26
CA ASN A 106 -11.88 13.80 4.86
C ASN A 106 -12.19 12.73 5.91
N ALA A 107 -13.37 12.80 6.53
CA ALA A 107 -13.76 11.84 7.57
C ALA A 107 -13.83 10.40 7.05
N ALA A 108 -14.04 10.20 5.75
CA ALA A 108 -14.14 8.87 5.14
C ALA A 108 -12.79 8.29 4.72
N GLY A 109 -11.72 9.10 4.69
CA GLY A 109 -10.39 8.64 4.31
C GLY A 109 -9.63 9.64 3.44
N VAL A 110 -9.16 9.20 2.28
CA VAL A 110 -8.30 9.99 1.41
C VAL A 110 -8.54 9.70 -0.06
N ILE A 111 -8.37 10.71 -0.89
CA ILE A 111 -8.39 10.61 -2.36
C ILE A 111 -7.13 11.31 -2.86
N CYS A 112 -6.32 10.62 -3.65
CA CYS A 112 -5.06 11.15 -4.16
C CYS A 112 -4.93 10.94 -5.66
N LYS A 113 -4.46 11.97 -6.36
CA LYS A 113 -3.99 11.86 -7.73
C LYS A 113 -2.48 11.59 -7.71
N VAL A 114 -2.07 10.44 -8.23
CA VAL A 114 -0.66 10.06 -8.23
C VAL A 114 0.10 10.90 -9.25
N PRO A 115 1.14 11.64 -8.85
CA PRO A 115 1.88 12.46 -9.80
C PRO A 115 2.72 11.63 -10.77
N ALA A 116 3.13 12.23 -11.87
CA ALA A 116 4.02 11.59 -12.83
C ALA A 116 5.28 11.09 -12.11
N GLY A 117 5.78 9.92 -12.48
CA GLY A 117 7.00 9.35 -11.92
C GLY A 117 6.89 8.85 -10.49
N HIS A 118 5.66 8.69 -9.97
CA HIS A 118 5.42 8.26 -8.60
C HIS A 118 4.40 7.13 -8.53
N TYR A 119 4.38 6.47 -7.38
CA TYR A 119 3.49 5.32 -7.11
C TYR A 119 2.81 5.49 -5.76
N PHE A 120 1.61 4.93 -5.64
CA PHE A 120 0.88 4.90 -4.39
C PHE A 120 0.93 3.48 -3.82
N MET A 121 1.46 3.33 -2.62
CA MET A 121 1.71 2.05 -1.98
C MET A 121 0.81 1.87 -0.76
N MET A 122 0.28 0.67 -0.59
CA MET A 122 -0.50 0.33 0.61
C MET A 122 -0.08 -1.02 1.18
N GLY A 123 -0.10 -1.11 2.50
CA GLY A 123 0.08 -2.38 3.19
C GLY A 123 -1.19 -3.21 3.19
N ASP A 124 -1.04 -4.53 3.15
CA ASP A 124 -2.18 -5.46 3.14
C ASP A 124 -2.86 -5.55 4.52
N ASN A 125 -2.13 -5.33 5.60
CA ASN A 125 -2.73 -5.18 6.93
C ASN A 125 -3.12 -3.72 7.12
N ARG A 126 -4.29 -3.34 6.57
CA ARG A 126 -4.69 -1.96 6.33
C ARG A 126 -4.64 -1.05 7.56
N ASP A 127 -5.08 -1.54 8.70
CA ASP A 127 -5.14 -0.72 9.91
C ASP A 127 -3.85 -0.74 10.73
N ASN A 128 -2.85 -1.50 10.29
CA ASN A 128 -1.55 -1.63 10.94
C ASN A 128 -0.40 -1.36 9.95
N SER A 129 -0.63 -0.50 8.98
CA SER A 129 0.36 -0.12 7.99
C SER A 129 0.45 1.39 7.90
N ARG A 130 1.67 1.91 7.95
CA ARG A 130 1.95 3.30 7.58
C ARG A 130 2.49 3.27 6.15
N ASP A 131 1.72 3.82 5.24
CA ASP A 131 1.99 3.75 3.82
C ASP A 131 1.65 5.08 3.13
N SER A 132 1.42 5.06 1.82
CA SER A 132 1.17 6.30 1.07
C SER A 132 -0.01 7.12 1.60
N ARG A 133 -0.95 6.51 2.28
CA ARG A 133 -2.05 7.24 2.92
C ARG A 133 -1.54 8.25 3.95
N PHE A 134 -0.38 8.01 4.52
CA PHE A 134 0.20 8.83 5.60
C PHE A 134 1.37 9.69 5.14
N TRP A 135 2.26 9.16 4.30
CA TRP A 135 3.50 9.85 3.93
C TRP A 135 3.64 10.12 2.42
N GLY A 136 2.62 9.79 1.64
CA GLY A 136 2.57 10.20 0.23
C GLY A 136 3.16 9.22 -0.76
N PHE A 137 3.68 9.73 -1.84
CA PHE A 137 4.02 8.96 -3.03
C PHE A 137 5.47 8.48 -3.01
N VAL A 138 5.72 7.33 -3.64
CA VAL A 138 7.08 6.79 -3.79
C VAL A 138 7.61 7.20 -5.16
N PRO A 139 8.71 7.98 -5.21
CA PRO A 139 9.34 8.30 -6.49
C PRO A 139 9.89 7.05 -7.17
N GLU A 140 9.84 7.02 -8.49
CA GLU A 140 10.30 5.88 -9.27
C GLU A 140 11.75 5.48 -8.94
N GLN A 141 12.63 6.47 -8.73
CA GLN A 141 14.03 6.19 -8.39
C GLN A 141 14.20 5.48 -7.04
N ASN A 142 13.18 5.48 -6.17
CA ASN A 142 13.23 4.78 -4.89
C ASN A 142 12.87 3.29 -5.02
N ILE A 143 12.34 2.87 -6.16
CA ILE A 143 11.97 1.47 -6.37
C ILE A 143 13.23 0.62 -6.48
N VAL A 144 13.30 -0.45 -5.67
CA VAL A 144 14.40 -1.42 -5.72
C VAL A 144 14.03 -2.58 -6.63
N GLY A 145 12.81 -3.12 -6.51
CA GLY A 145 12.34 -4.20 -7.36
C GLY A 145 11.17 -4.96 -6.75
N LYS A 146 10.67 -5.96 -7.49
CA LYS A 146 9.62 -6.83 -6.97
C LYS A 146 10.13 -7.65 -5.79
N ALA A 147 9.30 -7.76 -4.75
CA ALA A 147 9.67 -8.46 -3.53
C ALA A 147 10.09 -9.90 -3.80
N PHE A 148 9.40 -10.59 -4.70
CA PHE A 148 9.72 -11.97 -5.05
C PHE A 148 11.17 -12.13 -5.55
N PHE A 149 11.62 -11.27 -6.47
CA PHE A 149 12.96 -11.33 -7.02
C PHE A 149 14.03 -10.95 -5.99
N ILE A 150 13.71 -9.99 -5.13
CA ILE A 150 14.62 -9.53 -4.08
C ILE A 150 14.84 -10.64 -3.04
N TRP A 151 13.77 -11.34 -2.63
CA TRP A 151 13.87 -12.47 -1.71
C TRP A 151 14.83 -13.56 -2.20
N LEU A 152 14.84 -13.84 -3.50
CA LEU A 152 15.72 -14.86 -4.08
C LEU A 152 17.20 -14.47 -4.03
N ASN A 153 17.50 -13.17 -3.95
CA ASN A 153 18.86 -12.65 -4.04
C ASN A 153 19.40 -12.09 -2.72
N LEU A 154 18.56 -12.04 -1.66
CA LEU A 154 18.98 -11.49 -0.39
C LEU A 154 19.77 -12.51 0.44
N SER A 155 20.94 -12.09 0.90
CA SER A 155 21.73 -12.83 1.88
C SER A 155 21.23 -12.60 3.32
N SER A 156 20.46 -11.52 3.55
CA SER A 156 19.95 -11.17 4.87
C SER A 156 18.59 -10.47 4.77
N PRO A 157 17.47 -11.17 5.05
CA PRO A 157 16.13 -10.60 5.02
C PRO A 157 15.91 -9.49 6.06
N SER A 158 16.75 -9.40 7.10
CA SER A 158 16.63 -8.40 8.15
C SER A 158 16.83 -6.96 7.67
N ARG A 159 17.35 -6.78 6.45
CA ARG A 159 17.50 -5.44 5.84
C ARG A 159 16.20 -4.87 5.33
N ILE A 160 15.17 -5.70 5.20
CA ILE A 160 13.89 -5.29 4.65
C ILE A 160 13.02 -4.78 5.79
N GLY A 161 12.41 -3.61 5.62
CA GLY A 161 11.48 -3.05 6.57
C GLY A 161 10.15 -3.81 6.63
N SER A 162 9.20 -3.29 7.39
CA SER A 162 7.93 -3.97 7.66
C SER A 162 7.17 -4.32 6.38
N PHE A 163 6.76 -5.58 6.29
CA PHE A 163 5.89 -6.08 5.21
C PHE A 163 4.42 -5.74 5.45
N LYS A 164 4.05 -5.32 6.63
CA LYS A 164 2.67 -5.00 7.02
C LYS A 164 2.05 -3.88 6.23
#